data_5b79eeb40a5499613d55530ea3a2fd6e
#
_entry.id   5b79eeb40a5499613d55530ea3a2fd6e
#
_cell.length_a   1.000
_cell.length_b   1.000
_cell.length_c   1.000
_cell.angle_alpha   90.00
_cell.angle_beta   90.00
_cell.angle_gamma   90.00
#
_symmetry.space_group_name_H-M   'P 1'
#
loop_
_entity.id
_entity.type
_entity.pdbx_description
1 polymer ?
#
loop_
_entity_poly.entity_id
_entity_poly.type
_entity_poly.pdbx_seq_one_letter_code
_entity_poly.pdbx_strand_id
1 'polypeptide(L)'
;MANYDLLVIGTGPAGQKAAVQAAKLGKKVGIVEKREVVGGVCINTGTIPSKSLREAVLYLSGFRQRKLYGAGYRLKDTITIEDLIFRATHVVTNEIRIVQDQMRRNSIDVI
;
A
#
# COMPACT_ATOMS: atom_id res chain seq x y z
N MET A 1 -21.66 -13.69 -20.99
CA MET A 1 -21.13 -12.31 -20.93
C MET A 1 -21.23 -11.78 -19.50
N ALA A 2 -20.17 -11.26 -18.95
CA ALA A 2 -20.25 -10.67 -17.62
C ALA A 2 -20.91 -9.28 -17.72
N ASN A 3 -22.01 -9.08 -17.03
CA ASN A 3 -22.69 -7.78 -16.99
C ASN A 3 -22.39 -7.13 -15.64
N TYR A 4 -21.91 -5.90 -15.67
CA TYR A 4 -21.65 -5.07 -14.49
C TYR A 4 -22.55 -3.84 -14.49
N ASP A 5 -22.98 -3.43 -13.29
CA ASP A 5 -23.63 -2.12 -13.09
C ASP A 5 -22.61 -0.99 -13.13
N LEU A 6 -21.38 -1.30 -12.66
CA LEU A 6 -20.24 -0.38 -12.67
C LEU A 6 -18.96 -1.13 -13.04
N LEU A 7 -18.23 -0.58 -13.99
CA LEU A 7 -16.88 -1.02 -14.32
C LEU A 7 -15.90 0.13 -14.01
N VAL A 8 -14.95 -0.14 -13.10
CA VAL A 8 -13.94 0.83 -12.68
C VAL A 8 -12.61 0.50 -13.34
N ILE A 9 -11.93 1.50 -13.86
CA ILE A 9 -10.61 1.34 -14.50
C ILE A 9 -9.54 1.84 -13.53
N GLY A 10 -8.72 0.92 -13.05
CA GLY A 10 -7.62 1.18 -12.12
C GLY A 10 -7.95 0.91 -10.66
N THR A 11 -7.02 0.29 -9.95
CA THR A 11 -7.13 -0.10 -8.54
C THR A 11 -6.42 0.86 -7.58
N GLY A 12 -6.19 2.09 -7.99
CA GLY A 12 -5.71 3.15 -7.11
C GLY A 12 -6.75 3.55 -6.05
N PRO A 13 -6.44 4.48 -5.14
CA PRO A 13 -7.33 4.87 -4.05
C PRO A 13 -8.72 5.30 -4.51
N ALA A 14 -8.81 6.06 -5.59
CA ALA A 14 -10.10 6.52 -6.14
C ALA A 14 -10.94 5.35 -6.67
N GLY A 15 -10.33 4.47 -7.46
CA GLY A 15 -11.01 3.29 -8.02
C GLY A 15 -11.49 2.33 -6.92
N GLN A 16 -10.66 2.08 -5.92
CA GLN A 16 -11.05 1.28 -4.76
C GLN A 16 -12.27 1.84 -4.04
N LYS A 17 -12.29 3.14 -3.77
CA LYS A 17 -13.41 3.81 -3.09
C LYS A 17 -14.69 3.75 -3.90
N ALA A 18 -14.62 4.02 -5.21
CA ALA A 18 -15.77 3.94 -6.10
C ALA A 18 -16.34 2.51 -6.16
N ALA A 19 -15.49 1.53 -6.38
CA ALA A 19 -15.90 0.12 -6.49
C ALA A 19 -16.53 -0.39 -5.19
N VAL A 20 -15.91 -0.15 -4.05
CA VAL A 20 -16.41 -0.58 -2.74
C VAL A 20 -17.74 0.10 -2.41
N GLN A 21 -17.87 1.39 -2.66
CA GLN A 21 -19.12 2.10 -2.39
C GLN A 21 -20.25 1.57 -3.25
N ALA A 22 -20.04 1.35 -4.54
CA ALA A 22 -21.05 0.78 -5.42
C ALA A 22 -21.44 -0.65 -5.00
N ALA A 23 -20.48 -1.48 -4.64
CA ALA A 23 -20.73 -2.84 -4.16
C ALA A 23 -21.56 -2.84 -2.87
N LYS A 24 -21.28 -1.94 -1.93
CA LYS A 24 -22.07 -1.77 -0.69
C LYS A 24 -23.51 -1.32 -0.95
N LEU A 25 -23.77 -0.68 -2.08
CA LEU A 25 -25.12 -0.32 -2.54
C LEU A 25 -25.80 -1.45 -3.33
N GLY A 26 -25.26 -2.66 -3.28
CA GLY A 26 -25.83 -3.84 -3.94
C GLY A 26 -25.60 -3.89 -5.45
N LYS A 27 -24.67 -3.09 -5.98
CA LYS A 27 -24.34 -3.10 -7.41
C LYS A 27 -23.32 -4.17 -7.74
N LYS A 28 -23.46 -4.77 -8.92
CA LYS A 28 -22.46 -5.70 -9.46
C LYS A 28 -21.30 -4.89 -10.05
N VAL A 29 -20.11 -5.05 -9.48
CA VAL A 29 -18.95 -4.21 -9.81
C VAL A 29 -17.80 -5.05 -10.31
N GLY A 30 -17.20 -4.61 -11.44
CA GLY A 30 -15.90 -5.05 -11.92
C GLY A 30 -14.88 -3.93 -11.78
N ILE A 31 -13.63 -4.27 -11.47
CA ILE A 31 -12.51 -3.34 -11.44
C ILE A 31 -11.38 -3.88 -12.32
N VAL A 32 -10.94 -3.09 -13.27
CA VAL A 32 -9.90 -3.47 -14.24
C VAL A 32 -8.55 -2.95 -13.76
N GLU A 33 -7.55 -3.84 -13.69
CA GLU A 33 -6.18 -3.47 -13.36
C GLU A 33 -5.22 -3.91 -14.46
N LYS A 34 -4.50 -2.96 -15.00
CA LYS A 34 -3.50 -3.21 -16.05
C LYS A 34 -2.28 -3.99 -15.53
N ARG A 35 -1.93 -3.79 -14.27
CA ARG A 35 -0.75 -4.39 -13.66
C ARG A 35 -1.10 -5.70 -12.97
N GLU A 36 -0.11 -6.57 -12.77
CA GLU A 36 -0.29 -7.81 -12.02
C GLU A 36 -0.65 -7.60 -10.55
N VAL A 37 -0.36 -6.39 -10.02
CA VAL A 37 -0.62 -6.03 -8.62
C VAL A 37 -1.61 -4.89 -8.51
N VAL A 38 -2.52 -5.01 -7.57
CA VAL A 38 -3.50 -3.97 -7.22
C VAL A 38 -2.88 -2.85 -6.38
N GLY A 39 -3.59 -1.73 -6.24
CA GLY A 39 -3.24 -0.66 -5.31
C GLY A 39 -2.79 0.64 -5.96
N GLY A 40 -2.40 0.60 -7.23
CA GLY A 40 -1.96 1.78 -7.98
C GLY A 40 -0.61 2.33 -7.51
N VAL A 41 -0.30 3.54 -7.97
CA VAL A 41 0.98 4.21 -7.69
C VAL A 41 1.16 4.51 -6.19
N CYS A 42 0.10 4.88 -5.50
CA CYS A 42 0.13 5.23 -4.08
C CYS A 42 0.72 4.10 -3.21
N ILE A 43 0.34 2.86 -3.46
CA ILE A 43 0.80 1.69 -2.71
C ILE A 43 2.12 1.16 -3.26
N ASN A 44 2.26 1.04 -4.58
CA ASN A 44 3.33 0.27 -5.19
C ASN A 44 4.63 1.06 -5.41
N THR A 45 4.54 2.34 -5.76
CA THR A 45 5.71 3.13 -6.19
C THR A 45 5.75 4.57 -5.66
N GLY A 46 4.71 5.00 -4.97
CA GLY A 46 4.58 6.40 -4.56
C GLY A 46 4.64 6.63 -3.06
N THR A 47 3.58 7.19 -2.52
CA THR A 47 3.49 7.74 -1.15
C THR A 47 3.82 6.72 -0.06
N ILE A 48 3.25 5.52 -0.13
CA ILE A 48 3.42 4.50 0.93
C ILE A 48 4.86 3.98 0.97
N PRO A 49 5.48 3.54 -0.14
CA PRO A 49 6.87 3.11 -0.13
C PRO A 49 7.84 4.20 0.34
N SER A 50 7.70 5.42 -0.14
CA SER A 50 8.61 6.52 0.23
C SER A 50 8.48 6.92 1.70
N LYS A 51 7.27 6.95 2.24
CA LYS A 51 7.03 7.19 3.65
C LYS A 51 7.60 6.07 4.53
N SER A 52 7.43 4.83 4.12
CA SER A 52 7.97 3.66 4.83
C SER A 52 9.49 3.67 4.85
N LEU A 53 10.12 4.04 3.74
CA LEU A 53 11.57 4.21 3.64
C LEU A 53 12.07 5.30 4.59
N ARG A 54 11.42 6.45 4.61
CA ARG A 54 11.73 7.55 5.52
C ARG A 54 11.64 7.11 6.99
N GLU A 55 10.58 6.42 7.37
CA GLU A 55 10.41 5.93 8.75
C GLU A 55 11.49 4.90 9.12
N ALA A 56 11.90 4.04 8.19
CA ALA A 56 13.01 3.11 8.42
C ALA A 56 14.32 3.84 8.71
N VAL A 57 14.63 4.88 7.94
CA VAL A 57 15.84 5.70 8.16
C VAL A 57 15.80 6.37 9.53
N LEU A 58 14.69 7.00 9.89
CA LEU A 58 14.54 7.70 11.17
C LEU A 58 14.65 6.74 12.36
N TYR A 59 14.09 5.53 12.24
CA TYR A 59 14.13 4.53 13.29
C TYR A 59 15.54 3.94 13.46
N LEU A 60 16.12 3.42 12.39
CA LEU A 60 17.42 2.72 12.47
C LEU A 60 18.58 3.66 12.81
N SER A 61 18.53 4.90 12.36
CA SER A 61 19.53 5.91 12.71
C SER A 61 19.41 6.43 14.14
N GLY A 62 18.29 6.17 14.82
CA GLY A 62 18.00 6.72 16.15
C GLY A 62 17.83 8.24 16.18
N PHE A 63 17.56 8.86 15.04
CA PHE A 63 17.56 10.31 14.89
C PHE A 63 16.66 11.03 15.91
N ARG A 64 15.46 10.51 16.14
CA ARG A 64 14.50 11.12 17.09
C ARG A 64 14.97 11.03 18.54
N GLN A 65 15.74 10.01 18.90
CA GLN A 65 16.20 9.77 20.25
C GLN A 65 17.52 10.48 20.60
N ARG A 66 18.21 11.04 19.60
CA ARG A 66 19.49 11.72 19.82
C ARG A 66 19.42 12.93 20.75
N LYS A 67 18.25 13.56 20.84
CA LYS A 67 18.02 14.65 21.79
C LYS A 67 18.09 14.19 23.25
N LEU A 68 17.72 12.93 23.53
CA LEU A 68 17.70 12.34 24.87
C LEU A 68 19.00 11.60 25.19
N TYR A 69 19.51 10.84 24.24
CA TYR A 69 20.63 9.90 24.46
C TYR A 69 21.96 10.37 23.87
N GLY A 70 21.98 11.54 23.24
CA GLY A 70 23.18 12.12 22.62
C GLY A 70 23.33 11.82 21.13
N ALA A 71 24.22 12.57 20.47
CA ALA A 71 24.40 12.52 19.03
C ALA A 71 24.91 11.18 18.48
N GLY A 72 25.57 10.38 19.30
CA GLY A 72 26.07 9.06 18.95
C GLY A 72 25.02 7.94 19.02
N TYR A 73 23.83 8.21 19.52
CA TYR A 73 22.79 7.19 19.65
C TYR A 73 22.32 6.71 18.28
N ARG A 74 22.30 5.40 18.11
CA ARG A 74 21.74 4.71 16.93
C ARG A 74 21.35 3.28 17.28
N LEU A 75 20.34 2.73 16.62
CA LEU A 75 19.91 1.35 16.81
C LEU A 75 20.78 0.35 16.05
N LYS A 76 21.33 0.79 14.92
CA LYS A 76 22.19 -0.02 14.07
C LYS A 76 23.37 0.81 13.59
N ASP A 77 24.58 0.32 13.76
CA ASP A 77 25.81 1.05 13.36
C ASP A 77 25.97 1.13 11.87
N THR A 78 25.71 0.03 11.16
CA THR A 78 25.76 -0.03 9.69
C THR A 78 24.36 -0.27 9.16
N ILE A 79 23.77 0.74 8.50
CA ILE A 79 22.47 0.63 7.84
C ILE A 79 22.70 0.32 6.37
N THR A 80 22.17 -0.80 5.90
CA THR A 80 22.27 -1.21 4.50
C THR A 80 21.02 -0.82 3.72
N ILE A 81 21.11 -0.85 2.38
CA ILE A 81 19.94 -0.59 1.53
C ILE A 81 18.87 -1.68 1.72
N GLU A 82 19.28 -2.90 1.98
CA GLU A 82 18.38 -4.02 2.28
C GLU A 82 17.56 -3.76 3.55
N ASP A 83 18.16 -3.21 4.58
CA ASP A 83 17.45 -2.84 5.81
C ASP A 83 16.32 -1.85 5.54
N LEU A 84 16.57 -0.87 4.67
CA LEU A 84 15.61 0.17 4.32
C LEU A 84 14.48 -0.38 3.45
N ILE A 85 14.84 -1.15 2.42
CA ILE A 85 13.89 -1.73 1.47
C ILE A 85 13.02 -2.78 2.12
N PHE A 86 13.55 -3.56 3.06
CA PHE A 86 12.80 -4.62 3.76
C PHE A 86 11.49 -4.10 4.36
N ARG A 87 11.55 -2.98 5.09
CA ARG A 87 10.35 -2.37 5.67
C ARG A 87 9.36 -1.91 4.59
N ALA A 88 9.86 -1.22 3.57
CA ALA A 88 9.01 -0.73 2.49
C ALA A 88 8.32 -1.89 1.76
N THR A 89 9.06 -2.95 1.44
CA THR A 89 8.51 -4.14 0.80
C THR A 89 7.45 -4.82 1.67
N HIS A 90 7.69 -4.96 2.97
CA HIS A 90 6.75 -5.55 3.91
C HIS A 90 5.43 -4.75 3.98
N VAL A 91 5.52 -3.44 4.07
CA VAL A 91 4.34 -2.56 4.11
C VAL A 91 3.57 -2.64 2.79
N VAL A 92 4.24 -2.55 1.65
CA VAL A 92 3.60 -2.66 0.33
C VAL A 92 2.88 -4.00 0.16
N THR A 93 3.52 -5.11 0.52
CA THR A 93 2.91 -6.44 0.45
C THR A 93 1.65 -6.55 1.30
N ASN A 94 1.67 -6.01 2.51
CA ASN A 94 0.51 -5.99 3.39
C ASN A 94 -0.63 -5.13 2.81
N GLU A 95 -0.32 -3.97 2.27
CA GLU A 95 -1.32 -3.09 1.65
C GLU A 95 -1.98 -3.72 0.43
N ILE A 96 -1.21 -4.39 -0.42
CA ILE A 96 -1.75 -5.15 -1.56
C ILE A 96 -2.73 -6.21 -1.07
N ARG A 97 -2.38 -6.96 -0.03
CA ARG A 97 -3.24 -7.98 0.57
C ARG A 97 -4.54 -7.38 1.10
N ILE A 98 -4.46 -6.25 1.78
CA ILE A 98 -5.64 -5.53 2.30
C ILE A 98 -6.57 -5.14 1.16
N VAL A 99 -6.05 -4.59 0.07
CA VAL A 99 -6.85 -4.22 -1.10
C VAL A 99 -7.51 -5.45 -1.74
N GLN A 100 -6.76 -6.53 -1.93
CA GLN A 100 -7.30 -7.79 -2.46
C GLN A 100 -8.42 -8.35 -1.59
N ASP A 101 -8.22 -8.37 -0.28
CA ASP A 101 -9.22 -8.82 0.68
C ASP A 101 -10.47 -7.92 0.67
N GLN A 102 -10.28 -6.61 0.50
CA GLN A 102 -11.39 -5.67 0.40
C GLN A 102 -12.23 -5.92 -0.86
N MET A 103 -11.58 -6.16 -2.01
CA MET A 103 -12.29 -6.51 -3.25
C MET A 103 -13.07 -7.80 -3.07
N ARG A 104 -12.42 -8.84 -2.56
CA ARG A 104 -13.04 -10.15 -2.33
C ARG A 104 -14.24 -10.09 -1.40
N ARG A 105 -14.11 -9.42 -0.25
CA ARG A 105 -15.20 -9.30 0.75
C ARG A 105 -16.42 -8.55 0.23
N ASN A 106 -16.23 -7.67 -0.74
CA ASN A 106 -17.31 -6.92 -1.36
C ASN A 106 -17.77 -7.55 -2.71
N SER A 107 -17.30 -8.76 -3.03
CA SER A 107 -17.66 -9.46 -4.27
C SER A 107 -17.40 -8.62 -5.53
N ILE A 108 -16.29 -7.89 -5.53
CA ILE A 108 -15.84 -7.10 -6.68
C ILE A 108 -14.93 -7.98 -7.54
N ASP A 109 -15.27 -8.12 -8.80
CA ASP A 109 -14.45 -8.86 -9.76
C ASP A 109 -13.24 -8.02 -10.17
N VAL A 110 -12.04 -8.55 -9.98
CA VAL A 110 -10.78 -7.94 -10.44
C VAL A 110 -10.41 -8.57 -11.78
N ILE A 111 -10.28 -7.72 -12.80
CA ILE A 111 -10.09 -8.11 -14.21
C ILE A 111 -8.72 -7.65 -14.70
#